data_8148a09bf4a0423e2f7d9f6ba91f78ac
#
_entry.id   8148a09bf4a0423e2f7d9f6ba91f78ac
#
_cell.length_a   1.000
_cell.length_b   1.000
_cell.length_c   1.000
_cell.angle_alpha   90.00
_cell.angle_beta   90.00
_cell.angle_gamma   90.00
#
_symmetry.space_group_name_H-M   'P 1'
#
loop_
_entity.id
_entity.type
_entity.pdbx_description
1 polymer ?
#
loop_
_entity_poly.entity_id
_entity_poly.type
_entity_poly.pdbx_seq_one_letter_code
_entity_poly.pdbx_strand_id
1 'polypeptide(L)'
;MLLFVIFTWTLYRMFFYLPSWLDDYSLPDALVICAYVLVFSLLESLVMLGFFLIAAAILPAKYFRKEFAVQASLLTLILGASAFLLQRKMKVIYSLNLQEIIVYPVIILALIFVFIFLTSYVLNRLPELSRVLSSLVDRFTVFLYVYFPLSLVSSAYVIIHRFF
;
A
#
# COMPACT_ATOMS: atom_id res chain seq x y z
N MET A 1 8.61 -4.24 0.93
CA MET A 1 7.39 -4.56 1.69
C MET A 1 6.17 -3.77 1.20
N LEU A 2 6.20 -2.43 1.18
CA LEU A 2 5.09 -1.58 0.75
C LEU A 2 4.57 -1.94 -0.65
N LEU A 3 5.46 -1.97 -1.66
CA LEU A 3 5.14 -2.41 -3.01
C LEU A 3 4.48 -3.79 -3.03
N PHE A 4 5.01 -4.75 -2.26
CA PHE A 4 4.45 -6.09 -2.19
C PHE A 4 2.99 -6.08 -1.72
N VAL A 5 2.67 -5.36 -0.65
CA VAL A 5 1.30 -5.31 -0.10
C VAL A 5 0.33 -4.67 -1.10
N ILE A 6 0.71 -3.51 -1.67
CA ILE A 6 -0.15 -2.78 -2.62
C ILE A 6 -0.35 -3.59 -3.90
N PHE A 7 0.73 -4.11 -4.51
CA PHE A 7 0.62 -4.89 -5.74
C PHE A 7 -0.12 -6.21 -5.54
N THR A 8 0.13 -6.94 -4.44
CA THR A 8 -0.59 -8.17 -4.15
C THR A 8 -2.09 -7.92 -4.02
N TRP A 9 -2.47 -6.84 -3.34
CA TRP A 9 -3.86 -6.42 -3.23
C TRP A 9 -4.46 -6.05 -4.59
N THR A 10 -3.73 -5.26 -5.37
CA THR A 10 -4.16 -4.84 -6.71
C THR A 10 -4.31 -6.03 -7.66
N LEU A 11 -3.33 -6.95 -7.68
CA LEU A 11 -3.40 -8.16 -8.50
C LEU A 11 -4.56 -9.06 -8.07
N TYR A 12 -4.76 -9.23 -6.76
CA TYR A 12 -5.91 -9.99 -6.27
C TYR A 12 -7.24 -9.42 -6.78
N ARG A 13 -7.44 -8.11 -6.70
CA ARG A 13 -8.63 -7.46 -7.24
C ARG A 13 -8.72 -7.55 -8.76
N MET A 14 -7.62 -7.32 -9.45
CA MET A 14 -7.56 -7.43 -10.90
C MET A 14 -8.00 -8.82 -11.36
N PHE A 15 -7.44 -9.89 -10.79
CA PHE A 15 -7.84 -11.26 -11.14
C PHE A 15 -9.29 -11.59 -10.75
N PHE A 16 -9.80 -10.99 -9.69
CA PHE A 16 -11.19 -11.17 -9.28
C PHE A 16 -12.17 -10.56 -10.28
N TYR A 17 -11.84 -9.38 -10.86
CA TYR A 17 -12.70 -8.70 -11.83
C TYR A 17 -12.39 -9.06 -13.29
N LEU A 18 -11.27 -9.71 -13.57
CA LEU A 18 -10.85 -10.07 -14.92
C LEU A 18 -11.90 -10.88 -15.71
N PRO A 19 -12.59 -11.89 -15.14
CA PRO A 19 -13.63 -12.59 -15.86
C PRO A 19 -14.75 -11.68 -16.36
N SER A 20 -15.24 -10.78 -15.48
CA SER A 20 -16.28 -9.81 -15.86
C SER A 20 -15.80 -8.83 -16.95
N TRP A 21 -14.54 -8.42 -16.90
CA TRP A 21 -14.00 -7.56 -17.96
C TRP A 21 -13.87 -8.27 -19.30
N LEU A 22 -13.56 -9.56 -19.29
CA LEU A 22 -13.48 -10.35 -20.52
C LEU A 22 -14.86 -10.67 -21.14
N ASP A 23 -15.92 -10.64 -20.31
CA ASP A 23 -17.30 -10.76 -20.80
C ASP A 23 -17.80 -9.44 -21.43
N ASP A 24 -17.38 -8.29 -20.88
CA ASP A 24 -17.89 -6.97 -21.29
C ASP A 24 -17.00 -6.28 -22.35
N TYR A 25 -15.71 -6.61 -22.42
CA TYR A 25 -14.70 -5.92 -23.24
C TYR A 25 -13.92 -6.89 -24.13
N SER A 26 -13.35 -6.36 -25.21
CA SER A 26 -12.41 -7.12 -26.03
C SER A 26 -11.10 -7.40 -25.28
N LEU A 27 -10.36 -8.44 -25.68
CA LEU A 27 -9.05 -8.76 -25.07
C LEU A 27 -8.08 -7.57 -25.06
N PRO A 28 -7.92 -6.78 -26.14
CA PRO A 28 -7.08 -5.58 -26.11
C PRO A 28 -7.52 -4.56 -25.06
N ASP A 29 -8.82 -4.30 -24.95
CA ASP A 29 -9.36 -3.34 -23.98
C ASP A 29 -9.14 -3.82 -22.53
N ALA A 30 -9.33 -5.11 -22.28
CA ALA A 30 -9.05 -5.70 -20.98
C ALA A 30 -7.57 -5.57 -20.60
N LEU A 31 -6.63 -5.71 -21.55
CA LEU A 31 -5.20 -5.48 -21.33
C LEU A 31 -4.89 -4.01 -21.00
N VAL A 32 -5.56 -3.07 -21.68
CA VAL A 32 -5.45 -1.65 -21.36
C VAL A 32 -5.90 -1.37 -19.93
N ILE A 33 -7.03 -1.92 -19.52
CA ILE A 33 -7.55 -1.79 -18.14
C ILE A 33 -6.52 -2.35 -17.13
N CYS A 34 -5.97 -3.53 -17.37
CA CYS A 34 -4.94 -4.14 -16.54
C CYS A 34 -3.68 -3.24 -16.42
N ALA A 35 -3.25 -2.66 -17.56
CA ALA A 35 -2.11 -1.76 -17.56
C ALA A 35 -2.37 -0.49 -16.72
N TYR A 36 -3.54 0.13 -16.84
CA TYR A 36 -3.93 1.25 -15.99
C TYR A 36 -3.93 0.89 -14.51
N VAL A 37 -4.48 -0.26 -14.15
CA VAL A 37 -4.53 -0.73 -12.74
C VAL A 37 -3.12 -0.88 -12.17
N LEU A 38 -2.16 -1.40 -12.95
CA LEU A 38 -0.76 -1.53 -12.52
C LEU A 38 -0.04 -0.17 -12.40
N VAL A 39 -0.32 0.77 -13.29
CA VAL A 39 0.20 2.15 -13.19
C VAL A 39 -0.33 2.85 -11.94
N PHE A 40 -1.63 2.72 -11.66
CA PHE A 40 -2.21 3.29 -10.45
C PHE A 40 -1.62 2.69 -9.17
N SER A 41 -1.35 1.38 -9.13
CA SER A 41 -0.72 0.76 -7.97
C SER A 41 0.73 1.23 -7.76
N LEU A 42 1.46 1.55 -8.84
CA LEU A 42 2.76 2.19 -8.73
C LEU A 42 2.65 3.60 -8.14
N LEU A 43 1.74 4.42 -8.65
CA LEU A 43 1.49 5.77 -8.12
C LEU A 43 1.10 5.74 -6.65
N GLU A 44 0.18 4.86 -6.28
CA GLU A 44 -0.25 4.66 -4.88
C GLU A 44 0.94 4.29 -3.98
N SER A 45 1.81 3.40 -4.47
CA SER A 45 3.03 3.00 -3.75
C SER A 45 4.00 4.17 -3.56
N LEU A 46 4.16 5.03 -4.57
CA LEU A 46 5.02 6.21 -4.50
C LEU A 46 4.45 7.26 -3.54
N VAL A 47 3.14 7.49 -3.57
CA VAL A 47 2.46 8.41 -2.64
C VAL A 47 2.62 7.93 -1.20
N MET A 48 2.41 6.64 -0.94
CA MET A 48 2.59 6.05 0.39
C MET A 48 4.06 6.12 0.86
N LEU A 49 5.01 5.87 -0.04
CA LEU A 49 6.43 6.03 0.27
C LEU A 49 6.75 7.49 0.62
N GLY A 50 6.23 8.45 -0.15
CA GLY A 50 6.37 9.88 0.12
C GLY A 50 5.80 10.24 1.49
N PHE A 51 4.63 9.74 1.83
CA PHE A 51 4.03 9.92 3.15
C PHE A 51 4.94 9.42 4.29
N PHE A 52 5.51 8.22 4.17
CA PHE A 52 6.43 7.68 5.18
C PHE A 52 7.74 8.49 5.27
N LEU A 53 8.26 8.99 4.14
CA LEU A 53 9.45 9.84 4.15
C LEU A 53 9.17 11.18 4.84
N ILE A 54 8.02 11.80 4.59
CA ILE A 54 7.59 13.04 5.27
C ILE A 54 7.42 12.77 6.77
N ALA A 55 6.77 11.68 7.15
CA ALA A 55 6.62 11.28 8.53
C ALA A 55 8.00 11.07 9.20
N ALA A 56 8.96 10.45 8.51
CA ALA A 56 10.32 10.27 9.01
C ALA A 56 11.10 11.59 9.14
N ALA A 57 10.76 12.60 8.35
CA ALA A 57 11.37 13.93 8.44
C ALA A 57 10.82 14.75 9.63
N ILE A 58 9.51 14.61 9.92
CA ILE A 58 8.83 15.36 10.99
C ILE A 58 9.06 14.70 12.35
N LEU A 59 9.05 13.38 12.43
CA LEU A 59 9.17 12.63 13.68
C LEU A 59 10.62 12.66 14.20
N PRO A 60 10.82 12.72 15.53
CA PRO A 60 12.15 12.67 16.12
C PRO A 60 12.89 11.40 15.74
N ALA A 61 14.16 11.54 15.36
CA ALA A 61 15.02 10.44 14.89
C ALA A 61 15.07 9.23 15.84
N LYS A 62 14.90 9.47 17.13
CA LYS A 62 14.91 8.45 18.18
C LYS A 62 13.80 7.42 18.02
N TYR A 63 12.64 7.82 17.48
CA TYR A 63 11.44 6.96 17.44
C TYR A 63 11.21 6.32 16.08
N PHE A 64 11.64 6.93 14.98
CA PHE A 64 11.29 6.47 13.65
C PHE A 64 12.50 6.16 12.73
N ARG A 65 13.62 6.92 12.83
CA ARG A 65 14.77 6.73 11.92
C ARG A 65 15.56 5.46 12.18
N LYS A 66 15.67 5.01 13.43
CA LYS A 66 16.58 3.91 13.81
C LYS A 66 16.19 2.57 13.16
N GLU A 67 14.88 2.35 12.97
CA GLU A 67 14.32 1.11 12.39
C GLU A 67 13.23 1.44 11.36
N PHE A 68 13.47 2.47 10.55
CA PHE A 68 12.51 3.00 9.57
C PHE A 68 11.91 1.91 8.68
N ALA A 69 12.74 1.02 8.12
CA ALA A 69 12.30 -0.02 7.22
C ALA A 69 11.31 -1.00 7.88
N VAL A 70 11.60 -1.39 9.13
CA VAL A 70 10.74 -2.30 9.91
C VAL A 70 9.44 -1.62 10.31
N GLN A 71 9.51 -0.40 10.81
CA GLN A 71 8.34 0.36 11.25
C GLN A 71 7.41 0.70 10.09
N ALA A 72 7.96 1.20 8.97
CA ALA A 72 7.19 1.49 7.76
C ALA A 72 6.54 0.22 7.19
N SER A 73 7.22 -0.93 7.28
CA SER A 73 6.65 -2.21 6.84
C SER A 73 5.50 -2.68 7.72
N LEU A 74 5.63 -2.56 9.04
CA LEU A 74 4.55 -2.89 9.98
C LEU A 74 3.34 -1.98 9.78
N LEU A 75 3.57 -0.67 9.63
CA LEU A 75 2.51 0.29 9.32
C LEU A 75 1.79 -0.07 8.01
N THR A 76 2.53 -0.42 6.97
CA THR A 76 1.96 -0.83 5.69
C THR A 76 1.08 -2.07 5.84
N LEU A 77 1.53 -3.07 6.60
CA LEU A 77 0.74 -4.28 6.86
C LEU A 77 -0.56 -3.96 7.59
N ILE A 78 -0.50 -3.10 8.60
CA ILE A 78 -1.69 -2.73 9.39
C ILE A 78 -2.65 -1.90 8.56
N LEU A 79 -2.13 -0.93 7.78
CA LEU A 79 -2.95 -0.14 6.86
C LEU A 79 -3.60 -1.04 5.80
N GLY A 80 -2.86 -1.99 5.24
CA GLY A 80 -3.39 -2.97 4.29
C GLY A 80 -4.47 -3.85 4.91
N ALA A 81 -4.23 -4.38 6.12
CA ALA A 81 -5.21 -5.18 6.85
C ALA A 81 -6.46 -4.36 7.22
N SER A 82 -6.29 -3.11 7.66
CA SER A 82 -7.42 -2.22 7.97
C SER A 82 -8.24 -1.88 6.73
N ALA A 83 -7.59 -1.61 5.60
CA ALA A 83 -8.26 -1.38 4.32
C ALA A 83 -9.07 -2.61 3.87
N PHE A 84 -8.51 -3.82 4.04
CA PHE A 84 -9.22 -5.07 3.77
C PHE A 84 -10.47 -5.25 4.64
N LEU A 85 -10.37 -4.97 5.93
CA LEU A 85 -11.50 -5.05 6.87
C LEU A 85 -12.57 -4.00 6.57
N LEU A 86 -12.16 -2.77 6.26
CA LEU A 86 -13.05 -1.67 5.89
C LEU A 86 -13.81 -1.99 4.59
N GLN A 87 -13.15 -2.60 3.61
CA GLN A 87 -13.82 -2.95 2.36
C GLN A 87 -14.98 -3.95 2.56
N ARG A 88 -14.86 -4.88 3.52
CA ARG A 88 -15.97 -5.77 3.88
C ARG A 88 -17.17 -5.02 4.48
N LYS A 89 -16.95 -3.84 5.05
CA LYS A 89 -17.98 -2.99 5.68
C LYS A 89 -18.40 -1.79 4.82
N MET A 90 -18.09 -1.79 3.51
CA MET A 90 -18.40 -0.69 2.60
C MET A 90 -19.86 -0.22 2.65
N LYS A 91 -20.83 -1.15 2.83
CA LYS A 91 -22.24 -0.78 2.97
C LYS A 91 -22.51 0.18 4.14
N VAL A 92 -21.71 0.10 5.21
CA VAL A 92 -21.81 0.98 6.39
C VAL A 92 -21.20 2.36 6.08
N ILE A 93 -20.13 2.40 5.27
CA ILE A 93 -19.43 3.63 4.93
C ILE A 93 -20.28 4.55 4.05
N TYR A 94 -21.09 4.00 3.15
CA TYR A 94 -21.99 4.79 2.30
C TYR A 94 -23.14 5.47 3.07
N SER A 95 -23.41 5.08 4.31
CA SER A 95 -24.44 5.69 5.17
C SER A 95 -23.88 6.73 6.15
N LEU A 96 -22.58 7.08 6.06
CA LEU A 96 -21.93 8.00 6.97
C LEU A 96 -22.32 9.46 6.67
N ASN A 97 -22.57 10.23 7.72
CA ASN A 97 -22.79 11.66 7.65
C ASN A 97 -21.47 12.41 7.38
N LEU A 98 -21.56 13.65 6.85
CA LEU A 98 -20.39 14.50 6.56
C LEU A 98 -19.43 14.65 7.76
N GLN A 99 -19.97 14.73 8.99
CA GLN A 99 -19.16 14.81 10.21
C GLN A 99 -18.33 13.54 10.43
N GLU A 100 -18.90 12.37 10.17
CA GLU A 100 -18.22 11.09 10.31
C GLU A 100 -17.11 10.93 9.28
N ILE A 101 -17.30 11.42 8.05
CA ILE A 101 -16.28 11.40 6.97
C ILE A 101 -15.04 12.20 7.37
N ILE A 102 -15.15 13.24 8.18
CA ILE A 102 -14.01 14.02 8.66
C ILE A 102 -13.38 13.39 9.91
N VAL A 103 -14.21 12.91 10.83
CA VAL A 103 -13.75 12.36 12.13
C VAL A 103 -12.97 11.06 11.96
N TYR A 104 -13.40 10.14 11.07
CA TYR A 104 -12.71 8.86 10.87
C TYR A 104 -11.25 9.00 10.39
N PRO A 105 -10.92 9.82 9.38
CA PRO A 105 -9.52 10.04 8.99
C PRO A 105 -8.66 10.62 10.11
N VAL A 106 -9.20 11.53 10.91
CA VAL A 106 -8.48 12.11 12.05
C VAL A 106 -8.18 11.04 13.12
N ILE A 107 -9.15 10.19 13.44
CA ILE A 107 -8.97 9.07 14.36
C ILE A 107 -7.92 8.08 13.81
N ILE A 108 -7.99 7.74 12.51
CA ILE A 108 -7.02 6.85 11.87
C ILE A 108 -5.62 7.44 11.94
N LEU A 109 -5.48 8.73 11.67
CA LEU A 109 -4.19 9.43 11.74
C LEU A 109 -3.63 9.44 13.17
N ALA A 110 -4.46 9.70 14.18
CA ALA A 110 -4.09 9.61 15.58
C ALA A 110 -3.66 8.18 15.98
N LEU A 111 -4.38 7.16 15.53
CA LEU A 111 -4.04 5.76 15.76
C LEU A 111 -2.71 5.39 15.09
N ILE A 112 -2.41 5.89 13.90
CA ILE A 112 -1.12 5.70 13.23
C ILE A 112 0.02 6.27 14.09
N PHE A 113 -0.13 7.48 14.62
CA PHE A 113 0.86 8.08 15.51
C PHE A 113 1.08 7.24 16.78
N VAL A 114 0.01 6.87 17.48
CA VAL A 114 0.09 6.01 18.67
C VAL A 114 0.80 4.69 18.32
N PHE A 115 0.49 4.11 17.17
CA PHE A 115 1.09 2.87 16.72
C PHE A 115 2.59 3.01 16.43
N ILE A 116 3.05 4.12 15.83
CA ILE A 116 4.48 4.40 15.64
C ILE A 116 5.23 4.42 16.97
N PHE A 117 4.69 5.10 17.98
CA PHE A 117 5.31 5.13 19.31
C PHE A 117 5.32 3.75 19.97
N LEU A 118 4.22 3.01 19.87
CA LEU A 118 4.10 1.67 20.46
C LEU A 118 5.08 0.68 19.82
N THR A 119 5.16 0.66 18.50
CA THR A 119 6.11 -0.20 17.77
C THR A 119 7.56 0.15 18.06
N SER A 120 7.90 1.44 18.12
CA SER A 120 9.23 1.88 18.54
C SER A 120 9.58 1.39 19.93
N TYR A 121 8.65 1.48 20.88
CA TYR A 121 8.85 0.99 22.25
C TYR A 121 9.05 -0.53 22.29
N VAL A 122 8.22 -1.30 21.58
CA VAL A 122 8.29 -2.77 21.53
C VAL A 122 9.58 -3.24 20.87
N LEU A 123 9.96 -2.66 19.72
CA LEU A 123 11.19 -3.04 19.00
C LEU A 123 12.46 -2.75 19.80
N ASN A 124 12.48 -1.65 20.58
CA ASN A 124 13.58 -1.36 21.48
C ASN A 124 13.69 -2.37 22.64
N ARG A 125 12.59 -2.99 23.05
CA ARG A 125 12.55 -3.99 24.13
C ARG A 125 12.85 -5.41 23.64
N LEU A 126 12.53 -5.71 22.39
CA LEU A 126 12.62 -7.05 21.79
C LEU A 126 13.50 -7.02 20.53
N PRO A 127 14.84 -7.00 20.66
CA PRO A 127 15.75 -6.90 19.52
C PRO A 127 15.67 -8.12 18.59
N GLU A 128 15.26 -9.29 19.10
CA GLU A 128 15.05 -10.48 18.29
C GLU A 128 13.88 -10.31 17.31
N LEU A 129 12.80 -9.66 17.76
CA LEU A 129 11.65 -9.36 16.91
C LEU A 129 12.04 -8.42 15.77
N SER A 130 12.85 -7.39 16.06
CA SER A 130 13.38 -6.49 15.04
C SER A 130 14.20 -7.25 14.00
N ARG A 131 15.05 -8.21 14.42
CA ARG A 131 15.86 -9.03 13.50
C ARG A 131 15.01 -9.93 12.60
N VAL A 132 13.98 -10.56 13.15
CA VAL A 132 13.05 -11.39 12.36
C VAL A 132 12.29 -10.53 11.35
N LEU A 133 11.78 -9.38 11.77
CA LEU A 133 11.07 -8.46 10.90
C LEU A 133 11.96 -7.89 9.80
N SER A 134 13.21 -7.50 10.10
CA SER A 134 14.14 -7.03 9.07
C SER A 134 14.43 -8.12 8.03
N SER A 135 14.63 -9.36 8.46
CA SER A 135 14.81 -10.50 7.54
C SER A 135 13.59 -10.72 6.64
N LEU A 136 12.38 -10.53 7.15
CA LEU A 136 11.16 -10.58 6.33
C LEU A 136 11.12 -9.43 5.32
N VAL A 137 11.44 -8.20 5.75
CA VAL A 137 11.49 -7.03 4.85
C VAL A 137 12.46 -7.28 3.69
N ASP A 138 13.64 -7.84 3.99
CA ASP A 138 14.65 -8.15 2.97
C ASP A 138 14.13 -9.17 1.95
N ARG A 139 13.46 -10.22 2.41
CA ARG A 139 12.85 -11.23 1.52
C ARG A 139 11.77 -10.64 0.63
N PHE A 140 10.94 -9.75 1.15
CA PHE A 140 9.91 -9.08 0.36
C PHE A 140 10.47 -8.03 -0.62
N THR A 141 11.70 -7.59 -0.44
CA THR A 141 12.37 -6.69 -1.38
C THR A 141 12.62 -7.35 -2.74
N VAL A 142 12.71 -8.69 -2.78
CA VAL A 142 12.84 -9.45 -4.05
C VAL A 142 11.66 -9.18 -4.99
N PHE A 143 10.45 -8.99 -4.46
CA PHE A 143 9.28 -8.68 -5.29
C PHE A 143 9.36 -7.33 -6.00
N LEU A 144 10.20 -6.40 -5.53
CA LEU A 144 10.44 -5.14 -6.22
C LEU A 144 11.04 -5.37 -7.62
N TYR A 145 11.91 -6.37 -7.78
CA TYR A 145 12.51 -6.71 -9.08
C TYR A 145 11.48 -7.24 -10.09
N VAL A 146 10.33 -7.71 -9.64
CA VAL A 146 9.23 -8.18 -10.51
C VAL A 146 8.24 -7.04 -10.75
N TYR A 147 7.77 -6.41 -9.70
CA TYR A 147 6.70 -5.40 -9.79
C TYR A 147 7.16 -4.08 -10.44
N PHE A 148 8.38 -3.67 -10.21
CA PHE A 148 8.89 -2.42 -10.79
C PHE A 148 9.00 -2.48 -12.32
N PRO A 149 9.65 -3.48 -12.94
CA PRO A 149 9.64 -3.62 -14.39
C PRO A 149 8.25 -3.79 -14.97
N LEU A 150 7.38 -4.57 -14.33
CA LEU A 150 6.01 -4.78 -14.76
C LEU A 150 5.23 -3.45 -14.84
N SER A 151 5.35 -2.60 -13.84
CA SER A 151 4.69 -1.29 -13.82
C SER A 151 5.31 -0.30 -14.81
N LEU A 152 6.62 -0.38 -15.08
CA LEU A 152 7.25 0.43 -16.13
C LEU A 152 6.76 0.04 -17.52
N VAL A 153 6.68 -1.25 -17.81
CA VAL A 153 6.13 -1.75 -19.09
C VAL A 153 4.67 -1.32 -19.24
N SER A 154 3.87 -1.46 -18.18
CA SER A 154 2.48 -1.01 -18.19
C SER A 154 2.36 0.50 -18.40
N SER A 155 3.24 1.31 -17.79
CA SER A 155 3.27 2.76 -18.00
C SER A 155 3.61 3.12 -19.43
N ALA A 156 4.61 2.46 -20.02
CA ALA A 156 4.96 2.66 -21.43
C ALA A 156 3.80 2.28 -22.36
N TYR A 157 3.14 1.15 -22.10
CA TYR A 157 1.98 0.70 -22.86
C TYR A 157 0.82 1.69 -22.81
N VAL A 158 0.48 2.20 -21.62
CA VAL A 158 -0.58 3.21 -21.45
C VAL A 158 -0.24 4.50 -22.21
N ILE A 159 1.01 4.96 -22.15
CA ILE A 159 1.45 6.18 -22.84
C ILE A 159 1.33 5.99 -24.37
N ILE A 160 1.84 4.89 -24.88
CA ILE A 160 1.76 4.59 -26.33
C ILE A 160 0.31 4.52 -26.78
N HIS A 161 -0.53 3.75 -26.08
CA HIS A 161 -1.93 3.59 -26.45
C HIS A 161 -2.76 4.88 -26.38
N ARG A 162 -2.34 5.86 -25.57
CA ARG A 162 -3.06 7.13 -25.42
C ARG A 162 -2.63 8.19 -26.44
N PHE A 163 -1.39 8.15 -26.90
CA PHE A 163 -0.83 9.19 -27.76
C PHE A 163 -0.66 8.75 -29.22
N PHE A 164 -0.73 7.47 -29.49
CA PHE A 164 -0.65 6.87 -30.81
C PHE A 164 -1.83 5.94 -31.08
#